data_2dfbef888d2481cd5028655e4955681f
#
_entry.id   2dfbef888d2481cd5028655e4955681f
#
_cell.length_a   1.000
_cell.length_b   1.000
_cell.length_c   1.000
_cell.angle_alpha   90.00
_cell.angle_beta   90.00
_cell.angle_gamma   90.00
#
_symmetry.space_group_name_H-M   'P 1'
#
loop_
_entity.id
_entity.type
_entity.pdbx_description
1 polymer ?
#
loop_
_entity_poly.entity_id
_entity_poly.type
_entity_poly.pdbx_seq_one_letter_code
_entity_poly.pdbx_strand_id
1 'polypeptide(L)'
;MTKVHLLGKLGNKFGKEFNLDIKHTKQLIRAIAVQREGFMNFFFDEQEKGVEYVIKRGKDFLREGEESLSFGTEDVFIMAQPQGSGDKFKKELGALMTIIGVILIITGFVTGNPALIK
;
A
#
# COMPACT_ATOMS: atom_id res chain seq x y z
N MET A 1 3.63 12.80 -13.76
CA MET A 1 2.82 12.44 -12.61
C MET A 1 2.35 11.01 -12.68
N THR A 2 2.19 10.40 -11.56
CA THR A 2 1.74 9.01 -11.47
C THR A 2 0.26 8.97 -11.11
N LYS A 3 -0.51 8.22 -11.89
CA LYS A 3 -1.92 8.04 -11.59
C LYS A 3 -2.08 6.83 -10.66
N VAL A 4 -2.72 7.05 -9.52
CA VAL A 4 -2.91 6.04 -8.51
C VAL A 4 -4.38 5.73 -8.35
N HIS A 5 -4.70 4.44 -8.36
CA HIS A 5 -6.08 3.97 -8.23
C HIS A 5 -6.24 3.21 -6.92
N LEU A 6 -7.19 3.64 -6.11
CA LEU A 6 -7.56 2.92 -4.91
C LEU A 6 -8.79 2.09 -5.23
N LEU A 7 -8.67 0.78 -5.15
CA LEU A 7 -9.73 -0.11 -5.57
C LEU A 7 -10.64 -0.54 -4.40
N GLY A 8 -11.87 -0.86 -4.72
CA GLY A 8 -12.83 -1.37 -3.76
C GLY A 8 -13.16 -0.39 -2.65
N LYS A 9 -13.28 -0.93 -1.45
CA LYS A 9 -13.64 -0.20 -0.24
C LYS A 9 -12.73 1.01 0.01
N LEU A 10 -11.46 0.84 -0.27
CA LEU A 10 -10.47 1.88 -0.08
C LEU A 10 -10.78 3.10 -0.95
N GLY A 11 -11.08 2.86 -2.21
CA GLY A 11 -11.42 3.93 -3.14
C GLY A 11 -12.72 4.62 -2.77
N ASN A 12 -13.69 3.85 -2.27
CA ASN A 12 -14.96 4.40 -1.84
C ASN A 12 -14.80 5.33 -0.65
N LYS A 13 -13.83 5.04 0.22
CA LYS A 13 -13.63 5.81 1.44
C LYS A 13 -12.75 7.04 1.23
N PHE A 14 -11.69 6.93 0.46
CA PHE A 14 -10.68 7.98 0.34
C PHE A 14 -10.59 8.64 -1.03
N GLY A 15 -11.27 8.12 -2.02
CA GLY A 15 -11.18 8.60 -3.38
C GLY A 15 -10.58 7.53 -4.28
N LYS A 16 -11.12 7.41 -5.48
CA LYS A 16 -10.76 6.30 -6.37
C LYS A 16 -9.49 6.56 -7.17
N GLU A 17 -9.14 7.81 -7.37
CA GLU A 17 -8.04 8.15 -8.25
C GLU A 17 -7.28 9.37 -7.73
N PHE A 18 -5.96 9.30 -7.82
CA PHE A 18 -5.09 10.40 -7.43
C PHE A 18 -4.04 10.60 -8.53
N ASN A 19 -3.68 11.84 -8.77
CA ASN A 19 -2.53 12.17 -9.62
C ASN A 19 -1.45 12.72 -8.70
N LEU A 20 -0.37 11.99 -8.54
CA LEU A 20 0.65 12.31 -7.57
C LEU A 20 2.00 12.48 -8.23
N ASP A 21 2.76 13.47 -7.79
CA ASP A 21 4.12 13.68 -8.24
C ASP A 21 5.04 12.88 -7.33
N ILE A 22 5.13 11.58 -7.59
CA ILE A 22 5.90 10.65 -6.79
C ILE A 22 6.80 9.82 -7.68
N LYS A 23 7.87 9.30 -7.11
CA LYS A 23 8.83 8.51 -7.86
C LYS A 23 8.89 7.05 -7.44
N HIS A 24 8.52 6.76 -6.19
CA HIS A 24 8.57 5.39 -5.70
C HIS A 24 7.59 5.18 -4.55
N THR A 25 7.49 3.94 -4.13
CA THR A 25 6.44 3.47 -3.21
C THR A 25 6.39 4.22 -1.89
N LYS A 26 7.55 4.56 -1.32
CA LYS A 26 7.57 5.27 -0.05
C LYS A 26 6.85 6.61 -0.14
N GLN A 27 6.99 7.29 -1.26
CA GLN A 27 6.34 8.57 -1.48
C GLN A 27 4.85 8.41 -1.71
N LEU A 28 4.45 7.31 -2.33
CA LEU A 28 3.06 7.02 -2.64
C LEU A 28 2.17 7.09 -1.40
N ILE A 29 2.50 6.32 -0.40
CA ILE A 29 1.66 6.21 0.79
C ILE A 29 1.64 7.54 1.54
N ARG A 30 2.79 8.17 1.66
CA ARG A 30 2.87 9.46 2.35
C ARG A 30 2.05 10.53 1.64
N ALA A 31 2.11 10.57 0.32
CA ALA A 31 1.38 11.57 -0.46
C ALA A 31 -0.12 11.43 -0.28
N ILE A 32 -0.62 10.19 -0.22
CA ILE A 32 -2.04 9.98 0.01
C ILE A 32 -2.41 10.32 1.47
N ALA A 33 -1.56 9.92 2.41
CA ALA A 33 -1.83 10.13 3.82
C ALA A 33 -1.94 11.61 4.19
N VAL A 34 -1.14 12.46 3.56
CA VAL A 34 -1.23 13.90 3.86
C VAL A 34 -2.46 14.53 3.25
N GLN A 35 -3.05 13.93 2.25
CA GLN A 35 -4.25 14.45 1.59
C GLN A 35 -5.54 13.91 2.20
N ARG A 36 -5.47 12.75 2.83
CA ARG A 36 -6.66 12.07 3.34
C ARG A 36 -6.46 11.68 4.78
N GLU A 37 -7.11 12.40 5.67
CA GLU A 37 -7.06 12.11 7.09
C GLU A 37 -7.62 10.72 7.37
N GLY A 38 -6.97 10.00 8.26
CA GLY A 38 -7.41 8.66 8.65
C GLY A 38 -6.93 7.54 7.76
N PHE A 39 -6.20 7.86 6.70
CA PHE A 39 -5.72 6.86 5.75
C PHE A 39 -4.87 5.79 6.44
N MET A 40 -3.88 6.20 7.21
CA MET A 40 -3.02 5.24 7.91
C MET A 40 -3.77 4.45 8.97
N ASN A 41 -4.63 5.11 9.72
CA ASN A 41 -5.42 4.44 10.75
C ASN A 41 -6.32 3.38 10.15
N PHE A 42 -6.86 3.66 8.98
CA PHE A 42 -7.70 2.70 8.29
C PHE A 42 -6.94 1.40 8.01
N PHE A 43 -5.71 1.50 7.54
CA PHE A 43 -4.92 0.31 7.24
C PHE A 43 -4.56 -0.48 8.49
N PHE A 44 -4.25 0.20 9.59
CA PHE A 44 -3.95 -0.51 10.83
C PHE A 44 -5.20 -1.24 11.35
N ASP A 45 -6.37 -0.61 11.25
CA ASP A 45 -7.61 -1.25 11.65
C ASP A 45 -7.93 -2.46 10.77
N GLU A 46 -7.73 -2.33 9.47
CA GLU A 46 -7.99 -3.43 8.55
C GLU A 46 -7.03 -4.59 8.77
N GLN A 47 -5.80 -4.29 9.13
CA GLN A 47 -4.84 -5.33 9.44
C GLN A 47 -5.30 -6.17 10.63
N GLU A 48 -5.87 -5.52 11.65
CA GLU A 48 -6.38 -6.23 12.82
C GLU A 48 -7.54 -7.16 12.45
N LYS A 49 -8.24 -6.82 11.39
CA LYS A 49 -9.34 -7.65 10.88
C LYS A 49 -8.86 -8.72 9.91
N GLY A 50 -7.57 -8.78 9.64
CA GLY A 50 -7.01 -9.77 8.73
C GLY A 50 -6.98 -9.35 7.28
N VAL A 51 -7.31 -8.10 6.97
CA VAL A 51 -7.28 -7.59 5.60
C VAL A 51 -5.91 -7.07 5.27
N GLU A 52 -5.40 -7.44 4.11
CA GLU A 52 -4.13 -6.93 3.62
C GLU A 52 -4.35 -6.27 2.27
N TYR A 53 -3.63 -5.16 2.05
CA TYR A 53 -3.66 -4.47 0.76
C TYR A 53 -2.29 -4.57 0.13
N VAL A 54 -2.28 -4.73 -1.18
CA VAL A 54 -1.03 -4.83 -1.94
C VAL A 54 -0.97 -3.76 -3.00
N ILE A 55 0.23 -3.53 -3.50
CA ILE A 55 0.51 -2.50 -4.50
C ILE A 55 0.85 -3.17 -5.82
N LYS A 56 0.22 -2.69 -6.88
CA LYS A 56 0.47 -3.18 -8.23
C LYS A 56 0.90 -2.00 -9.10
N ARG A 57 1.98 -2.18 -9.84
CA ARG A 57 2.47 -1.18 -10.79
C ARG A 57 2.27 -1.73 -12.19
N GLY A 58 1.36 -1.10 -12.93
CA GLY A 58 0.99 -1.64 -14.23
C GLY A 58 0.40 -3.03 -14.08
N LYS A 59 1.08 -4.03 -14.58
CA LYS A 59 0.63 -5.42 -14.51
C LYS A 59 1.35 -6.23 -13.44
N ASP A 60 2.34 -5.63 -12.79
CA ASP A 60 3.20 -6.35 -11.86
C ASP A 60 2.93 -5.96 -10.42
N PHE A 61 2.75 -6.96 -9.55
CA PHE A 61 2.68 -6.72 -8.13
C PHE A 61 4.06 -6.42 -7.59
N LEU A 62 4.13 -5.43 -6.69
CA LEU A 62 5.39 -5.11 -6.03
C LEU A 62 5.68 -6.11 -4.92
N ARG A 63 6.94 -6.45 -4.75
CA ARG A 63 7.40 -7.40 -3.74
C ARG A 63 8.22 -6.70 -2.69
N GLU A 64 8.40 -7.37 -1.55
CA GLU A 64 9.26 -6.85 -0.50
C GLU A 64 10.64 -6.53 -1.05
N GLY A 65 11.20 -5.42 -0.60
CA GLY A 65 12.49 -4.96 -1.06
C GLY A 65 12.43 -4.05 -2.25
N GLU A 66 11.25 -3.83 -2.82
CA GLU A 66 11.09 -3.00 -4.00
C GLU A 66 10.57 -1.60 -3.68
N GLU A 67 10.69 -1.16 -2.43
CA GLU A 67 10.15 0.14 -2.00
C GLU A 67 10.76 1.31 -2.74
N SER A 68 11.99 1.17 -3.18
CA SER A 68 12.70 2.26 -3.84
C SER A 68 12.69 2.15 -5.36
N LEU A 69 12.00 1.17 -5.93
CA LEU A 69 11.87 1.09 -7.37
C LEU A 69 11.09 2.28 -7.90
N SER A 70 11.58 2.84 -8.98
CA SER A 70 10.93 4.00 -9.60
C SER A 70 9.63 3.63 -10.29
N PHE A 71 8.65 4.51 -10.19
CA PHE A 71 7.45 4.42 -11.01
C PHE A 71 7.74 5.13 -12.33
N GLY A 72 7.38 4.47 -13.42
CA GLY A 72 7.47 5.07 -14.74
C GLY A 72 6.15 5.74 -15.11
N THR A 73 5.65 5.39 -16.28
CA THR A 73 4.37 5.92 -16.77
C THR A 73 3.19 5.02 -16.45
N GLU A 74 3.45 3.86 -15.85
CA GLU A 74 2.38 2.92 -15.52
C GLU A 74 1.51 3.47 -14.40
N ASP A 75 0.23 3.10 -14.44
CA ASP A 75 -0.68 3.40 -13.35
C ASP A 75 -0.35 2.50 -12.16
N VAL A 76 -0.61 3.01 -10.97
CA VAL A 76 -0.38 2.27 -9.74
C VAL A 76 -1.72 1.94 -9.11
N PHE A 77 -1.88 0.72 -8.62
CA PHE A 77 -3.12 0.27 -8.02
C PHE A 77 -2.87 -0.22 -6.61
N ILE A 78 -3.74 0.15 -5.70
CA ILE A 78 -3.74 -0.36 -4.34
C ILE A 78 -5.03 -1.16 -4.16
N MET A 79 -4.91 -2.42 -3.82
CA MET A 79 -6.06 -3.32 -3.78
C MET A 79 -5.93 -4.33 -2.66
N ALA A 80 -7.07 -4.85 -2.20
CA ALA A 80 -7.07 -5.90 -1.20
C ALA A 80 -6.58 -7.20 -1.82
N GLN A 81 -5.84 -7.98 -1.04
CA GLN A 81 -5.42 -9.29 -1.45
C GLN A 81 -6.63 -10.20 -1.60
N PRO A 82 -6.67 -11.05 -2.64
CA PRO A 82 -7.79 -11.97 -2.81
C PRO A 82 -7.95 -12.87 -1.60
N GLN A 83 -9.17 -12.99 -1.10
CA GLN A 83 -9.46 -13.87 0.03
C GLN A 83 -9.44 -15.32 -0.40
N GLY A 84 -9.03 -16.16 0.52
CA GLY A 84 -8.98 -17.60 0.28
C GLY A 84 -7.79 -18.06 -0.55
N SER A 85 -7.01 -17.15 -1.08
CA SER A 85 -5.84 -17.48 -1.90
C SER A 85 -4.56 -16.89 -1.35
N GLY A 86 -4.59 -16.37 -0.13
CA GLY A 86 -3.46 -15.64 0.45
C GLY A 86 -2.14 -16.36 0.36
N ASP A 87 -2.06 -17.55 0.94
CA ASP A 87 -0.80 -18.31 0.97
C ASP A 87 -0.40 -18.75 -0.43
N LYS A 88 -1.33 -19.26 -1.20
CA LYS A 88 -1.05 -19.71 -2.55
C LYS A 88 -0.64 -18.55 -3.44
N PHE A 89 -1.33 -17.43 -3.32
CA PHE A 89 -1.04 -16.23 -4.06
C PHE A 89 0.37 -15.74 -3.76
N LYS A 90 0.73 -15.67 -2.49
CA LYS A 90 2.07 -15.27 -2.07
C LYS A 90 3.14 -16.25 -2.52
N LYS A 91 2.81 -17.53 -2.53
CA LYS A 91 3.73 -18.57 -2.94
C LYS A 91 4.12 -18.43 -4.40
N GLU A 92 3.14 -18.14 -5.25
CA GLU A 92 3.38 -18.00 -6.68
C GLU A 92 4.10 -16.70 -7.03
N LEU A 93 3.78 -15.62 -6.33
CA LEU A 93 4.30 -14.29 -6.63
C LEU A 93 5.42 -13.84 -5.71
N GLY A 94 5.76 -14.68 -4.72
CA GLY A 94 6.75 -14.32 -3.72
C GLY A 94 6.13 -13.44 -2.64
N ALA A 95 6.97 -12.83 -1.83
CA ALA A 95 6.52 -11.96 -0.75
C ALA A 95 6.05 -10.63 -1.35
N LEU A 96 4.74 -10.41 -1.33
CA LEU A 96 4.17 -9.18 -1.86
C LEU A 96 4.36 -8.04 -0.85
N MET A 97 4.52 -6.84 -1.37
CA MET A 97 4.61 -5.65 -0.55
C MET A 97 3.21 -5.26 -0.10
N THR A 98 2.96 -5.34 1.21
CA THR A 98 1.67 -4.94 1.75
C THR A 98 1.72 -3.48 2.20
N ILE A 99 0.55 -2.85 2.22
CA ILE A 99 0.47 -1.45 2.61
C ILE A 99 0.93 -1.24 4.04
N ILE A 100 0.61 -2.18 4.93
CA ILE A 100 1.04 -2.06 6.32
C ILE A 100 2.56 -2.08 6.43
N GLY A 101 3.22 -2.96 5.67
CA GLY A 101 4.68 -3.00 5.65
C GLY A 101 5.28 -1.69 5.16
N VAL A 102 4.70 -1.13 4.11
CA VAL A 102 5.16 0.15 3.56
C VAL A 102 4.99 1.28 4.58
N ILE A 103 3.86 1.32 5.26
CA ILE A 103 3.61 2.32 6.27
C ILE A 103 4.62 2.22 7.41
N LEU A 104 4.93 1.00 7.84
CA LEU A 104 5.93 0.79 8.89
C LEU A 104 7.31 1.30 8.47
N ILE A 105 7.68 1.06 7.22
CA ILE A 105 8.96 1.56 6.70
C ILE A 105 8.98 3.08 6.70
N ILE A 106 7.92 3.70 6.24
CA ILE A 106 7.83 5.16 6.12
C ILE A 106 7.87 5.83 7.49
N THR A 107 7.21 5.24 8.48
CA THR A 107 7.13 5.82 9.81
C THR A 107 8.31 5.44 10.71
N GLY A 108 9.16 4.54 10.23
CA GLY A 108 10.28 4.07 11.02
C GLY A 108 9.90 3.04 12.08
N PHE A 109 8.76 2.43 11.95
CA PHE A 109 8.24 1.45 12.90
C PHE A 109 8.79 0.06 12.70
N VAL A 110 10.03 -0.03 12.30
CA VAL A 110 10.62 -1.34 12.01
C VAL A 110 10.69 -2.23 13.22
N THR A 111 10.72 -1.65 14.40
CA THR A 111 10.83 -2.42 15.65
C THR A 111 9.48 -2.73 16.28
N GLY A 112 8.43 -2.17 15.74
CA GLY A 112 7.13 -2.33 16.35
C GLY A 112 7.00 -1.67 17.71
N ASN A 113 7.75 -0.60 17.94
CA ASN A 113 7.70 0.12 19.20
C ASN A 113 6.30 0.73 19.39
N PRO A 114 5.54 0.24 20.36
CA PRO A 114 4.15 0.70 20.53
C PRO A 114 4.01 2.17 20.87
N ALA A 115 5.03 2.77 21.42
CA ALA A 115 4.98 4.18 21.76
C ALA A 115 4.86 5.06 20.53
N LEU A 116 5.33 4.58 19.41
CA LEU A 116 5.25 5.32 18.16
C LEU A 116 3.90 5.14 17.44
N ILE A 117 3.15 4.14 17.84
CA ILE A 117 1.88 3.85 17.21
C ILE A 117 0.75 4.75 17.71
N LYS A 118 0.93 5.31 18.84
CA LYS A 118 -0.09 6.15 19.47
C LYS A 118 -0.33 7.45 18.74
#